data_38f732ea6ba81ba44474b30282034a59
#
_entry.id   38f732ea6ba81ba44474b30282034a59
#
_cell.length_a   1.000
_cell.length_b   1.000
_cell.length_c   1.000
_cell.angle_alpha   90.00
_cell.angle_beta   90.00
_cell.angle_gamma   90.00
#
_symmetry.space_group_name_H-M   'P 1'
#
loop_
_entity.id
_entity.type
_entity.pdbx_description
1 polymer ?
#
loop_
_entity_poly.entity_id
_entity_poly.type
_entity_poly.pdbx_seq_one_letter_code
_entity_poly.pdbx_strand_id
1 'polypeptide(L)'
;AGMVVVEALEHARARGAEIYAEIVGYGANSDGSDMVAPSGEGAVRCMRLARATVDTPIDYVNTHGTSTPLGDLAEVAALREVFGASVPRFSSTKSMGGHALAAAGALEAIHCLLMLEHDFVAPSINVDDPEPELAGLPLVTERIDHAGLSTVMSNSFGFGGTNACLVFRRLTSEAGGGSR
;
A
#
# COMPACT_ATOMS: atom_id res chain seq x y z
N ALA A 1 13.69 -12.26 -0.48
CA ALA A 1 13.59 -11.64 -1.81
C ALA A 1 12.16 -11.74 -2.31
N GLY A 2 11.70 -10.75 -3.08
CA GLY A 2 10.43 -10.77 -3.81
C GLY A 2 10.70 -10.51 -5.29
N MET A 3 9.87 -11.07 -6.17
CA MET A 3 9.96 -10.86 -7.61
C MET A 3 8.56 -10.76 -8.18
N VAL A 4 8.31 -9.72 -8.97
CA VAL A 4 7.07 -9.52 -9.71
C VAL A 4 7.40 -9.30 -11.18
N VAL A 5 6.54 -9.78 -12.07
CA VAL A 5 6.64 -9.52 -13.51
C VAL A 5 5.70 -8.36 -13.85
N VAL A 6 6.24 -7.33 -14.48
CA VAL A 6 5.49 -6.16 -14.93
C VAL A 6 5.49 -6.16 -16.46
N GLU A 7 4.31 -6.08 -17.04
CA GLU A 7 4.12 -6.10 -18.50
C GLU A 7 3.15 -5.00 -18.92
N ALA A 8 3.24 -4.57 -20.18
CA ALA A 8 2.16 -3.76 -20.75
C ALA A 8 0.87 -4.59 -20.81
N LEU A 9 -0.25 -3.95 -20.47
CA LEU A 9 -1.55 -4.63 -20.37
C LEU A 9 -1.94 -5.37 -21.66
N GLU A 10 -1.72 -4.72 -22.82
CA GLU A 10 -2.02 -5.30 -24.12
C GLU A 10 -1.15 -6.54 -24.42
N HIS A 11 0.12 -6.51 -24.01
CA HIS A 11 1.02 -7.65 -24.15
C HIS A 11 0.58 -8.83 -23.30
N ALA A 12 0.28 -8.58 -22.01
CA ALA A 12 -0.20 -9.60 -21.09
C ALA A 12 -1.51 -10.25 -21.60
N ARG A 13 -2.46 -9.44 -22.06
CA ARG A 13 -3.72 -9.91 -22.66
C ARG A 13 -3.49 -10.74 -23.93
N ALA A 14 -2.62 -10.27 -24.84
CA ALA A 14 -2.34 -10.95 -26.11
C ALA A 14 -1.76 -12.35 -25.93
N ARG A 15 -0.99 -12.61 -24.87
CA ARG A 15 -0.45 -13.95 -24.58
C ARG A 15 -1.31 -14.77 -23.61
N GLY A 16 -2.48 -14.24 -23.20
CA GLY A 16 -3.38 -14.92 -22.26
C GLY A 16 -2.80 -15.06 -20.85
N ALA A 17 -2.02 -14.08 -20.40
CA ALA A 17 -1.46 -14.10 -19.04
C ALA A 17 -2.56 -13.95 -17.99
N GLU A 18 -2.36 -14.60 -16.85
CA GLU A 18 -3.08 -14.28 -15.64
C GLU A 18 -2.59 -12.93 -15.12
N ILE A 19 -3.50 -11.98 -14.93
CA ILE A 19 -3.20 -10.63 -14.49
C ILE A 19 -3.77 -10.44 -13.09
N TYR A 20 -2.90 -10.29 -12.10
CA TYR A 20 -3.30 -10.13 -10.70
C TYR A 20 -3.87 -8.74 -10.42
N ALA A 21 -3.27 -7.70 -10.99
CA ALA A 21 -3.73 -6.32 -10.86
C ALA A 21 -3.06 -5.42 -11.89
N GLU A 22 -3.58 -4.21 -12.04
CA GLU A 22 -2.92 -3.10 -12.73
C GLU A 22 -2.17 -2.22 -11.72
N ILE A 23 -0.97 -1.75 -12.08
CA ILE A 23 -0.32 -0.64 -11.39
C ILE A 23 -0.91 0.64 -11.97
N VAL A 24 -1.79 1.30 -11.20
CA VAL A 24 -2.51 2.51 -11.63
C VAL A 24 -1.94 3.78 -11.03
N GLY A 25 -1.05 3.66 -10.04
CA GLY A 25 -0.40 4.79 -9.40
C GLY A 25 1.02 4.46 -8.95
N TYR A 26 1.90 5.44 -9.13
CA TYR A 26 3.28 5.37 -8.71
C TYR A 26 3.74 6.74 -8.21
N GLY A 27 4.39 6.75 -7.05
CA GLY A 27 5.07 7.92 -6.53
C GLY A 27 6.45 7.54 -6.01
N ALA A 28 7.43 8.36 -6.29
CA ALA A 28 8.76 8.25 -5.70
C ALA A 28 9.35 9.62 -5.50
N ASN A 29 10.03 9.82 -4.40
CA ASN A 29 10.81 11.02 -4.12
C ASN A 29 11.96 10.74 -3.14
N SER A 30 12.79 11.73 -2.95
CA SER A 30 13.72 11.80 -1.81
C SER A 30 13.51 13.12 -1.10
N ASP A 31 13.31 13.12 0.22
CA ASP A 31 13.22 14.35 0.99
C ASP A 31 14.57 14.76 1.60
N GLY A 32 15.47 13.82 1.85
CA GLY A 32 16.82 14.08 2.32
C GLY A 32 16.92 14.88 3.62
N SER A 33 15.85 14.90 4.41
CA SER A 33 15.74 15.72 5.62
C SER A 33 16.70 15.27 6.71
N ASP A 34 16.74 13.94 6.92
CA ASP A 34 17.61 13.30 7.90
C ASP A 34 17.98 11.89 7.41
N MET A 35 19.09 11.33 7.92
CA MET A 35 19.53 10.00 7.53
C MET A 35 18.58 8.89 8.04
N VAL A 36 17.96 9.07 9.19
CA VAL A 36 17.17 8.04 9.89
C VAL A 36 15.76 8.51 10.23
N ALA A 37 15.61 9.78 10.65
CA ALA A 37 14.33 10.32 11.09
C ALA A 37 13.49 10.78 9.87
N PRO A 38 12.29 10.19 9.63
CA PRO A 38 11.43 10.62 8.52
C PRO A 38 10.86 12.01 8.77
N SER A 39 10.85 12.85 7.74
CA SER A 39 10.24 14.19 7.81
C SER A 39 8.71 14.14 7.85
N GLY A 40 8.10 13.07 7.37
CA GLY A 40 6.67 12.97 7.10
C GLY A 40 6.24 13.68 5.80
N GLU A 41 6.84 14.80 5.46
CA GLU A 41 6.54 15.57 4.24
C GLU A 41 6.82 14.77 2.98
N GLY A 42 7.96 14.06 2.95
CA GLY A 42 8.30 13.17 1.85
C GLY A 42 7.28 12.08 1.63
N ALA A 43 6.77 11.48 2.71
CA ALA A 43 5.70 10.48 2.65
C ALA A 43 4.40 11.05 2.09
N VAL A 44 3.98 12.25 2.56
CA VAL A 44 2.79 12.95 2.06
C VAL A 44 2.90 13.20 0.56
N ARG A 45 4.01 13.77 0.12
CA ARG A 45 4.26 14.07 -1.29
C ARG A 45 4.29 12.81 -2.14
N CYS A 46 4.92 11.74 -1.64
CA CYS A 46 5.01 10.45 -2.33
C CYS A 46 3.61 9.83 -2.53
N MET A 47 2.80 9.77 -1.48
CA MET A 47 1.42 9.26 -1.57
C MET A 47 0.55 10.13 -2.49
N ARG A 48 0.68 11.47 -2.45
CA ARG A 48 -0.03 12.36 -3.38
C ARG A 48 0.34 12.11 -4.84
N LEU A 49 1.63 11.91 -5.12
CA LEU A 49 2.11 11.55 -6.47
C LEU A 49 1.51 10.22 -6.94
N ALA A 50 1.53 9.19 -6.08
CA ALA A 50 0.97 7.89 -6.41
C ALA A 50 -0.55 7.96 -6.68
N ARG A 51 -1.27 8.85 -5.99
CA ARG A 51 -2.71 9.06 -6.18
C ARG A 51 -3.08 9.93 -7.38
N ALA A 52 -2.15 10.68 -7.95
CA ALA A 52 -2.46 11.67 -8.98
C ALA A 52 -3.08 11.08 -10.25
N THR A 53 -2.84 9.81 -10.53
CA THR A 53 -3.38 9.08 -11.69
C THR A 53 -4.51 8.11 -11.33
N VAL A 54 -4.94 8.10 -10.05
CA VAL A 54 -5.94 7.16 -9.54
C VAL A 54 -7.29 7.87 -9.41
N ASP A 55 -8.28 7.37 -10.11
CA ASP A 55 -9.64 7.91 -10.20
C ASP A 55 -10.65 7.22 -9.25
N THR A 56 -10.20 6.21 -8.53
CA THR A 56 -11.01 5.43 -7.59
C THR A 56 -10.55 5.65 -6.14
N PRO A 57 -11.42 5.45 -5.14
CA PRO A 57 -11.01 5.43 -3.74
C PRO A 57 -9.94 4.35 -3.48
N ILE A 58 -9.07 4.62 -2.53
CA ILE A 58 -8.16 3.60 -1.98
C ILE A 58 -8.90 2.88 -0.84
N ASP A 59 -9.04 1.57 -0.95
CA ASP A 59 -9.76 0.75 0.05
C ASP A 59 -8.88 0.33 1.22
N TYR A 60 -7.57 0.21 0.96
CA TYR A 60 -6.59 -0.26 1.92
C TYR A 60 -5.20 0.28 1.63
N VAL A 61 -4.44 0.54 2.69
CA VAL A 61 -3.01 0.89 2.63
C VAL A 61 -2.19 -0.12 3.41
N ASN A 62 -1.26 -0.80 2.73
CA ASN A 62 -0.17 -1.53 3.40
C ASN A 62 0.90 -0.51 3.76
N THR A 63 0.99 -0.17 5.03
CA THR A 63 1.90 0.87 5.52
C THR A 63 3.34 0.38 5.57
N HIS A 64 4.28 1.32 5.51
CA HIS A 64 5.67 1.01 5.81
C HIS A 64 5.83 0.52 7.25
N GLY A 65 5.14 1.11 8.21
CA GLY A 65 4.91 0.69 9.60
C GLY A 65 5.96 -0.25 10.17
N THR A 66 7.09 0.29 10.63
CA THR A 66 8.25 -0.47 11.10
C THR A 66 8.24 -0.74 12.60
N SER A 67 7.18 -0.32 13.29
CA SER A 67 7.07 -0.38 14.76
C SER A 67 8.17 0.45 15.47
N THR A 68 8.45 1.62 14.92
CA THR A 68 9.33 2.61 15.54
C THR A 68 8.53 3.85 15.94
N PRO A 69 8.74 4.44 17.13
CA PRO A 69 7.91 5.54 17.62
C PRO A 69 7.82 6.73 16.66
N LEU A 70 8.96 7.13 16.06
CA LEU A 70 8.97 8.25 15.11
C LEU A 70 8.41 7.88 13.74
N GLY A 71 8.72 6.68 13.24
CA GLY A 71 8.32 6.24 11.91
C GLY A 71 6.82 6.06 11.78
N ASP A 72 6.23 5.35 12.71
CA ASP A 72 4.81 5.04 12.69
C ASP A 72 3.95 6.31 12.85
N LEU A 73 4.32 7.19 13.80
CA LEU A 73 3.60 8.45 14.00
C LEU A 73 3.72 9.40 12.79
N ALA A 74 4.89 9.47 12.15
CA ALA A 74 5.07 10.27 10.95
C ALA A 74 4.21 9.73 9.79
N GLU A 75 4.15 8.41 9.61
CA GLU A 75 3.29 7.82 8.57
C GLU A 75 1.80 7.99 8.86
N VAL A 76 1.37 7.85 10.11
CA VAL A 76 -0.02 8.10 10.54
C VAL A 76 -0.42 9.56 10.29
N ALA A 77 0.45 10.51 10.63
CA ALA A 77 0.22 11.92 10.34
C ALA A 77 0.11 12.17 8.82
N ALA A 78 0.97 11.54 8.03
CA ALA A 78 0.94 11.63 6.57
C ALA A 78 -0.34 11.03 5.98
N LEU A 79 -0.83 9.89 6.48
CA LEU A 79 -2.13 9.32 6.08
C LEU A 79 -3.27 10.30 6.36
N ARG A 80 -3.32 10.90 7.55
CA ARG A 80 -4.34 11.91 7.89
C ARG A 80 -4.27 13.12 6.95
N GLU A 81 -3.09 13.61 6.62
CA GLU A 81 -2.91 14.75 5.73
C GLU A 81 -3.34 14.44 4.28
N VAL A 82 -3.05 13.24 3.80
CA VAL A 82 -3.35 12.83 2.42
C VAL A 82 -4.82 12.47 2.22
N PHE A 83 -5.43 11.83 3.21
CA PHE A 83 -6.80 11.29 3.10
C PHE A 83 -7.85 12.06 3.89
N GLY A 84 -7.43 13.00 4.75
CA GLY A 84 -8.35 13.81 5.56
C GLY A 84 -9.22 12.95 6.47
N ALA A 85 -10.53 13.17 6.41
CA ALA A 85 -11.51 12.43 7.20
C ALA A 85 -11.75 10.98 6.71
N SER A 86 -11.26 10.63 5.52
CA SER A 86 -11.53 9.35 4.86
C SER A 86 -10.27 8.50 4.75
N VAL A 87 -9.51 8.37 5.85
CA VAL A 87 -8.34 7.48 5.90
C VAL A 87 -8.79 6.06 5.58
N PRO A 88 -8.22 5.38 4.57
CA PRO A 88 -8.54 4.00 4.27
C PRO A 88 -8.15 3.06 5.42
N ARG A 89 -8.72 1.85 5.43
CA ARG A 89 -8.22 0.78 6.29
C ARG A 89 -6.71 0.60 6.03
N PHE A 90 -5.94 0.38 7.08
CA PHE A 90 -4.50 0.18 6.94
C PHE A 90 -3.96 -0.82 7.95
N SER A 91 -2.86 -1.45 7.59
CA SER A 91 -2.08 -2.30 8.48
C SER A 91 -0.64 -2.41 7.98
N SER A 92 0.26 -2.92 8.81
CA SER A 92 1.62 -3.26 8.41
C SER A 92 1.80 -4.78 8.40
N THR A 93 2.04 -5.35 7.23
CA THR A 93 2.36 -6.78 7.11
C THR A 93 3.74 -7.14 7.70
N LYS A 94 4.56 -6.13 8.02
CA LYS A 94 5.82 -6.33 8.76
C LYS A 94 5.60 -6.87 10.17
N SER A 95 4.43 -6.65 10.76
CA SER A 95 4.09 -7.21 12.07
C SER A 95 4.14 -8.75 12.09
N MET A 96 3.90 -9.40 10.93
CA MET A 96 3.94 -10.86 10.77
C MET A 96 5.29 -11.35 10.23
N GLY A 97 5.86 -10.65 9.24
CA GLY A 97 7.03 -11.11 8.50
C GLY A 97 8.36 -10.48 8.92
N GLY A 98 8.32 -9.43 9.72
CA GLY A 98 9.48 -8.58 10.01
C GLY A 98 9.83 -7.66 8.83
N HIS A 99 10.87 -6.84 9.02
CA HIS A 99 11.34 -5.91 8.01
C HIS A 99 12.43 -6.56 7.13
N ALA A 100 12.07 -6.90 5.91
CA ALA A 100 12.96 -7.57 4.95
C ALA A 100 13.92 -6.62 4.21
N LEU A 101 14.14 -5.40 4.73
CA LEU A 101 15.04 -4.37 4.17
C LEU A 101 14.76 -4.12 2.67
N ALA A 102 15.77 -4.30 1.81
CA ALA A 102 15.66 -4.07 0.37
C ALA A 102 14.59 -4.93 -0.33
N ALA A 103 14.17 -6.05 0.27
CA ALA A 103 13.11 -6.90 -0.28
C ALA A 103 11.70 -6.48 0.17
N ALA A 104 11.57 -5.57 1.16
CA ALA A 104 10.29 -5.25 1.80
C ALA A 104 9.25 -4.78 0.77
N GLY A 105 9.58 -3.83 -0.09
CA GLY A 105 8.63 -3.29 -1.07
C GLY A 105 8.11 -4.34 -2.05
N ALA A 106 8.95 -5.28 -2.51
CA ALA A 106 8.51 -6.35 -3.40
C ALA A 106 7.61 -7.37 -2.67
N LEU A 107 7.94 -7.71 -1.41
CA LEU A 107 7.10 -8.60 -0.60
C LEU A 107 5.75 -7.96 -0.29
N GLU A 108 5.74 -6.68 0.06
CA GLU A 108 4.52 -5.94 0.37
C GLU A 108 3.64 -5.74 -0.88
N ALA A 109 4.24 -5.55 -2.05
CA ALA A 109 3.51 -5.59 -3.32
C ALA A 109 2.83 -6.95 -3.52
N ILE A 110 3.53 -8.05 -3.29
CA ILE A 110 2.96 -9.41 -3.38
C ILE A 110 1.84 -9.60 -2.34
N HIS A 111 2.02 -9.13 -1.11
CA HIS A 111 0.96 -9.20 -0.09
C HIS A 111 -0.29 -8.40 -0.53
N CYS A 112 -0.12 -7.21 -1.12
CA CYS A 112 -1.23 -6.44 -1.67
C CYS A 112 -1.95 -7.18 -2.81
N LEU A 113 -1.20 -7.83 -3.71
CA LEU A 113 -1.78 -8.63 -4.80
C LEU A 113 -2.58 -9.82 -4.25
N LEU A 114 -2.06 -10.54 -3.26
CA LEU A 114 -2.78 -11.64 -2.60
C LEU A 114 -4.04 -11.16 -1.88
N MET A 115 -3.99 -10.00 -1.22
CA MET A 115 -5.16 -9.40 -0.59
C MET A 115 -6.22 -9.00 -1.62
N LEU A 116 -5.82 -8.44 -2.75
CA LEU A 116 -6.74 -8.16 -3.87
C LEU A 116 -7.34 -9.43 -4.44
N GLU A 117 -6.54 -10.45 -4.73
CA GLU A 117 -6.96 -11.70 -5.36
C GLU A 117 -7.98 -12.44 -4.49
N HIS A 118 -7.67 -12.60 -3.20
CA HIS A 118 -8.47 -13.39 -2.26
C HIS A 118 -9.47 -12.57 -1.43
N ASP A 119 -9.57 -11.28 -1.70
CA ASP A 119 -10.49 -10.34 -1.07
C ASP A 119 -10.46 -10.35 0.47
N PHE A 120 -9.28 -10.19 1.03
CA PHE A 120 -9.08 -10.07 2.48
C PHE A 120 -8.14 -8.92 2.84
N VAL A 121 -8.15 -8.47 4.09
CA VAL A 121 -7.13 -7.58 4.66
C VAL A 121 -6.36 -8.33 5.74
N ALA A 122 -5.04 -8.37 5.58
CA ALA A 122 -4.14 -8.90 6.60
C ALA A 122 -4.00 -7.91 7.76
N PRO A 123 -4.02 -8.35 9.02
CA PRO A 123 -3.92 -7.45 10.17
C PRO A 123 -2.48 -7.01 10.46
N SER A 124 -2.35 -5.94 11.24
CA SER A 124 -1.20 -5.76 12.14
C SER A 124 -1.43 -6.62 13.38
N ILE A 125 -0.51 -7.51 13.68
CA ILE A 125 -0.55 -8.33 14.91
C ILE A 125 0.35 -7.73 16.00
N ASN A 126 0.19 -8.17 17.24
CA ASN A 126 0.95 -7.71 18.42
C ASN A 126 0.75 -6.19 18.67
N VAL A 127 -0.48 -5.72 18.52
CA VAL A 127 -0.88 -4.33 18.79
C VAL A 127 -1.63 -4.33 20.14
N ASP A 128 -0.86 -4.41 21.24
CA ASP A 128 -1.43 -4.52 22.59
C ASP A 128 -1.70 -3.15 23.23
N ASP A 129 -0.85 -2.16 22.92
CA ASP A 129 -0.93 -0.79 23.45
C ASP A 129 -0.65 0.21 22.30
N PRO A 130 -1.65 0.50 21.45
CA PRO A 130 -1.47 1.40 20.33
C PRO A 130 -1.31 2.84 20.77
N GLU A 131 -0.44 3.58 20.08
CA GLU A 131 -0.25 5.01 20.32
C GLU A 131 -1.57 5.79 20.28
N PRO A 132 -1.77 6.79 21.15
CA PRO A 132 -3.01 7.57 21.21
C PRO A 132 -3.39 8.22 19.86
N GLU A 133 -2.42 8.56 19.05
CA GLU A 133 -2.59 9.14 17.72
C GLU A 133 -3.31 8.20 16.73
N LEU A 134 -3.32 6.90 17.00
CA LEU A 134 -4.07 5.91 16.24
C LEU A 134 -5.56 5.88 16.59
N ALA A 135 -5.96 6.52 17.70
CA ALA A 135 -7.34 6.49 18.15
C ALA A 135 -8.32 6.99 17.08
N GLY A 136 -9.33 6.17 16.80
CA GLY A 136 -10.36 6.46 15.79
C GLY A 136 -9.93 6.28 14.35
N LEU A 137 -8.70 5.85 14.08
CA LEU A 137 -8.26 5.47 12.75
C LEU A 137 -8.59 4.00 12.45
N PRO A 138 -8.82 3.65 11.18
CA PRO A 138 -9.18 2.30 10.76
C PRO A 138 -7.96 1.37 10.64
N LEU A 139 -7.16 1.30 11.70
CA LEU A 139 -6.08 0.31 11.85
C LEU A 139 -6.71 -1.08 11.95
N VAL A 140 -6.28 -1.99 11.08
CA VAL A 140 -6.76 -3.36 11.04
C VAL A 140 -5.88 -4.23 11.94
N THR A 141 -6.43 -4.73 13.04
CA THR A 141 -5.75 -5.61 14.01
C THR A 141 -6.27 -7.05 13.97
N GLU A 142 -7.36 -7.28 13.24
CA GLU A 142 -7.91 -8.61 12.98
C GLU A 142 -8.10 -8.81 11.48
N ARG A 143 -7.96 -10.04 10.99
CA ARG A 143 -8.18 -10.34 9.57
C ARG A 143 -9.63 -10.00 9.17
N ILE A 144 -9.77 -9.32 8.04
CA ILE A 144 -11.07 -9.03 7.43
C ILE A 144 -11.18 -9.86 6.16
N ASP A 145 -12.10 -10.81 6.11
CA ASP A 145 -12.46 -11.56 4.91
C ASP A 145 -13.62 -10.85 4.18
N HIS A 146 -13.71 -11.06 2.86
CA HIS A 146 -14.69 -10.39 2.00
C HIS A 146 -14.64 -8.86 2.16
N ALA A 147 -13.44 -8.33 2.11
CA ALA A 147 -13.15 -6.93 2.43
C ALA A 147 -13.65 -5.95 1.36
N GLY A 148 -14.03 -6.44 0.17
CA GLY A 148 -14.49 -5.63 -0.96
C GLY A 148 -13.37 -4.82 -1.57
N LEU A 149 -12.15 -5.36 -1.63
CA LEU A 149 -10.99 -4.64 -2.15
C LEU A 149 -11.04 -4.49 -3.67
N SER A 150 -10.86 -3.29 -4.14
CA SER A 150 -10.71 -2.91 -5.55
C SER A 150 -9.38 -2.23 -5.81
N THR A 151 -8.99 -1.30 -4.94
CA THR A 151 -7.78 -0.48 -5.12
C THR A 151 -7.02 -0.41 -3.80
N VAL A 152 -5.75 -0.77 -3.83
CA VAL A 152 -4.89 -0.81 -2.63
C VAL A 152 -3.59 -0.06 -2.87
N MET A 153 -3.04 0.53 -1.81
CA MET A 153 -1.76 1.24 -1.84
C MET A 153 -0.73 0.50 -0.99
N SER A 154 0.53 0.51 -1.43
CA SER A 154 1.68 0.04 -0.66
C SER A 154 2.69 1.15 -0.49
N ASN A 155 3.09 1.42 0.74
CA ASN A 155 4.05 2.45 1.12
C ASN A 155 5.41 1.84 1.51
N SER A 156 6.48 2.46 1.04
CA SER A 156 7.85 2.14 1.44
C SER A 156 8.63 3.44 1.67
N PHE A 157 9.03 3.69 2.92
CA PHE A 157 9.73 4.90 3.35
C PHE A 157 11.08 4.52 3.96
N GLY A 158 12.14 4.76 3.23
CA GLY A 158 13.49 4.30 3.57
C GLY A 158 14.35 5.36 4.23
N PHE A 159 15.41 4.90 4.89
CA PHE A 159 16.48 5.77 5.40
C PHE A 159 17.07 6.63 4.29
N GLY A 160 17.57 7.82 4.65
CA GLY A 160 18.05 8.83 3.70
C GLY A 160 16.91 9.57 2.97
N GLY A 161 15.65 9.35 3.38
CA GLY A 161 14.48 10.03 2.82
C GLY A 161 14.01 9.47 1.49
N THR A 162 14.42 8.28 1.11
CA THR A 162 13.91 7.62 -0.11
C THR A 162 12.51 7.06 0.14
N ASN A 163 11.52 7.57 -0.58
CA ASN A 163 10.13 7.19 -0.45
C ASN A 163 9.58 6.65 -1.77
N ALA A 164 8.78 5.59 -1.70
CA ALA A 164 8.07 5.01 -2.83
C ALA A 164 6.67 4.55 -2.42
N CYS A 165 5.67 4.81 -3.28
CA CYS A 165 4.31 4.34 -3.13
C CYS A 165 3.85 3.71 -4.44
N LEU A 166 3.16 2.58 -4.35
CA LEU A 166 2.50 1.92 -5.47
C LEU A 166 1.00 1.84 -5.20
N VAL A 167 0.19 1.99 -6.25
CA VAL A 167 -1.24 1.72 -6.19
C VAL A 167 -1.58 0.63 -7.18
N PHE A 168 -2.20 -0.43 -6.66
CA PHE A 168 -2.70 -1.56 -7.43
C PHE A 168 -4.21 -1.51 -7.50
N ARG A 169 -4.75 -1.81 -8.67
CA ARG A 169 -6.19 -1.93 -8.89
C ARG A 169 -6.51 -3.30 -9.47
N ARG A 170 -7.54 -3.94 -8.93
CA ARG A 170 -8.09 -5.18 -9.48
C ARG A 170 -8.49 -4.94 -10.94
N LEU A 171 -8.03 -5.80 -11.84
CA LEU A 171 -8.49 -5.77 -13.21
C LEU A 171 -9.95 -6.25 -13.24
N THR A 172 -10.87 -5.33 -13.53
CA THR A 172 -12.24 -5.72 -13.83
C THR A 172 -12.26 -6.37 -15.22
N SER A 173 -12.73 -7.61 -15.32
CA SER A 173 -13.09 -8.15 -16.62
C SER A 173 -14.10 -7.17 -17.25
N GLU A 174 -13.74 -6.53 -18.35
CA GLU A 174 -14.75 -5.89 -19.18
C GLU A 174 -15.82 -6.96 -19.42
N ALA A 175 -17.04 -6.65 -19.02
CA ALA A 175 -18.19 -7.50 -19.36
C ALA A 175 -18.18 -7.63 -20.89
N GLY A 176 -17.68 -8.77 -21.36
CA GLY A 176 -17.66 -9.09 -22.78
C GLY A 176 -19.06 -9.01 -23.33
N GLY A 177 -19.43 -7.86 -23.84
CA GLY A 177 -20.53 -7.73 -24.76
C GLY A 177 -20.18 -8.49 -26.04
N GLY A 178 -20.79 -9.64 -26.25
CA GLY A 178 -20.59 -10.38 -27.46
C GLY A 178 -21.22 -11.75 -27.42
N SER A 179 -22.54 -11.80 -27.30
CA SER A 179 -23.29 -12.93 -27.82
C SER A 179 -22.96 -13.13 -29.29
N ARG A 180 -22.38 -14.24 -29.65
CA ARG A 180 -22.61 -14.91 -30.93
C ARG A 180 -22.55 -16.41 -30.76
#